data_b7336b96d0be16069b777d9bb02214fa
#
_entry.id   b7336b96d0be16069b777d9bb02214fa
#
_cell.length_a   1.000
_cell.length_b   1.000
_cell.length_c   1.000
_cell.angle_alpha   90.00
_cell.angle_beta   90.00
_cell.angle_gamma   90.00
#
_symmetry.space_group_name_H-M   'P 1'
#
loop_
_entity.id
_entity.type
_entity.pdbx_description
1 polymer ?
#
loop_
_entity_poly.entity_id
_entity_poly.type
_entity_poly.pdbx_seq_one_letter_code
_entity_poly.pdbx_strand_id
1 'polypeptide(L)'
;MTAAQRPSALRRSLSVCRPHLAGNGWIAGGGLAAMLFEVAMRLVEPWPVRAVVDGVIPATVEGPTAGAGGNVTRTVTIAAIATVAVVGLRALASFASTVAFAVAGSRVTSRLRAQAFDHVLGLSMRFHDRTRPGDLVVRLTGDVQRLQEVTVSAALPLLGNVALFVGMVSVMVWLDPVLALAVLAVVPLFTISGRKSGGRITEASREQRRNEGAIASTAAESL
;
A
#
# COMPACT_ATOMS: atom_id res chain seq x y z
N MET A 1 -36.82 -12.19 -2.38
CA MET A 1 -35.65 -12.85 -2.98
C MET A 1 -34.43 -12.10 -2.52
N THR A 2 -33.70 -12.69 -1.59
CA THR A 2 -32.60 -12.13 -0.81
C THR A 2 -31.39 -11.85 -1.70
N ALA A 3 -30.91 -10.61 -1.75
CA ALA A 3 -29.69 -10.21 -2.43
C ALA A 3 -28.51 -10.87 -1.72
N ALA A 4 -28.06 -12.01 -2.25
CA ALA A 4 -26.83 -12.66 -1.81
C ALA A 4 -25.68 -11.68 -1.94
N GLN A 5 -25.08 -11.30 -0.81
CA GLN A 5 -23.89 -10.48 -0.71
C GLN A 5 -22.77 -11.13 -1.55
N ARG A 6 -22.48 -10.55 -2.71
CA ARG A 6 -21.31 -10.95 -3.52
C ARG A 6 -20.06 -10.69 -2.66
N PRO A 7 -19.27 -11.72 -2.37
CA PRO A 7 -18.03 -11.50 -1.61
C PRO A 7 -17.20 -10.45 -2.32
N SER A 8 -16.68 -9.49 -1.56
CA SER A 8 -15.88 -8.37 -2.10
C SER A 8 -14.77 -8.91 -3.01
N ALA A 9 -14.51 -8.23 -4.11
CA ALA A 9 -13.51 -8.65 -5.12
C ALA A 9 -12.16 -8.99 -4.47
N LEU A 10 -11.79 -8.28 -3.40
CA LEU A 10 -10.60 -8.53 -2.58
C LEU A 10 -10.60 -9.92 -1.91
N ARG A 11 -11.76 -10.39 -1.42
CA ARG A 11 -11.85 -11.70 -0.77
C ARG A 11 -11.71 -12.85 -1.77
N ARG A 12 -12.19 -12.66 -2.99
CA ARG A 12 -12.02 -13.61 -4.10
C ARG A 12 -10.59 -13.65 -4.60
N SER A 13 -9.95 -12.51 -4.81
CA SER A 13 -8.53 -12.46 -5.23
C SER A 13 -7.62 -13.09 -4.17
N LEU A 14 -7.85 -12.82 -2.88
CA LEU A 14 -7.10 -13.44 -1.79
C LEU A 14 -7.31 -14.96 -1.70
N SER A 15 -8.52 -15.47 -1.96
CA SER A 15 -8.77 -16.92 -1.94
C SER A 15 -8.10 -17.66 -3.09
N VAL A 16 -7.96 -17.03 -4.25
CA VAL A 16 -7.26 -17.59 -5.42
C VAL A 16 -5.73 -17.53 -5.24
N CYS A 17 -5.21 -16.50 -4.58
CA CYS A 17 -3.77 -16.36 -4.34
C CYS A 17 -3.25 -17.23 -3.17
N ARG A 18 -4.12 -17.57 -2.20
CA ARG A 18 -3.73 -18.31 -0.98
C ARG A 18 -2.99 -19.65 -1.22
N PRO A 19 -3.44 -20.55 -2.11
CA PRO A 19 -2.72 -21.81 -2.37
C PRO A 19 -1.37 -21.60 -3.07
N HIS A 20 -1.18 -20.49 -3.79
CA HIS A 20 0.03 -20.20 -4.54
C HIS A 20 1.11 -19.48 -3.73
N LEU A 21 0.72 -18.89 -2.58
CA LEU A 21 1.65 -18.33 -1.60
C LEU A 21 2.38 -19.41 -0.81
N ALA A 22 1.82 -20.62 -0.70
CA ALA A 22 2.40 -21.71 0.10
C ALA A 22 3.82 -22.13 -0.35
N GLY A 23 4.15 -22.04 -1.65
CA GLY A 23 5.47 -22.37 -2.18
C GLY A 23 6.53 -21.27 -2.04
N ASN A 24 6.13 -20.03 -1.72
CA ASN A 24 7.03 -18.86 -1.58
C ASN A 24 6.74 -18.08 -0.28
N GLY A 25 6.17 -18.74 0.70
CA GLY A 25 5.74 -18.13 1.97
C GLY A 25 6.86 -17.39 2.69
N TRP A 26 8.10 -17.84 2.57
CA TRP A 26 9.25 -17.20 3.20
C TRP A 26 9.57 -15.83 2.60
N ILE A 27 9.40 -15.64 1.27
CA ILE A 27 9.61 -14.33 0.61
C ILE A 27 8.48 -13.37 0.99
N ALA A 28 7.24 -13.84 0.94
CA ALA A 28 6.08 -13.04 1.36
C ALA A 28 6.15 -12.71 2.86
N GLY A 29 6.58 -13.66 3.70
CA GLY A 29 6.80 -13.47 5.13
C GLY A 29 7.94 -12.49 5.43
N GLY A 30 9.05 -12.60 4.72
CA GLY A 30 10.17 -11.66 4.78
C GLY A 30 9.77 -10.25 4.35
N GLY A 31 9.00 -10.13 3.26
CA GLY A 31 8.43 -8.84 2.82
C GLY A 31 7.49 -8.22 3.85
N LEU A 32 6.63 -9.03 4.49
CA LEU A 32 5.74 -8.57 5.54
C LEU A 32 6.53 -8.13 6.79
N ALA A 33 7.54 -8.89 7.20
CA ALA A 33 8.40 -8.54 8.32
C ALA A 33 9.16 -7.23 8.05
N ALA A 34 9.71 -7.06 6.84
CA ALA A 34 10.36 -5.82 6.42
C ALA A 34 9.39 -4.63 6.41
N MET A 35 8.14 -4.82 5.95
CA MET A 35 7.09 -3.80 5.99
C MET A 35 6.72 -3.40 7.42
N LEU A 36 6.56 -4.37 8.32
CA LEU A 36 6.29 -4.08 9.73
C LEU A 36 7.45 -3.37 10.40
N PHE A 37 8.70 -3.74 10.06
CA PHE A 37 9.88 -3.05 10.53
C PHE A 37 9.96 -1.61 9.99
N GLU A 38 9.61 -1.37 8.72
CA GLU A 38 9.47 -0.03 8.16
C GLU A 38 8.45 0.81 8.95
N VAL A 39 7.28 0.24 9.25
CA VAL A 39 6.26 0.91 10.06
C VAL A 39 6.77 1.23 11.46
N ALA A 40 7.50 0.31 12.11
CA ALA A 40 8.11 0.55 13.41
C ALA A 40 9.14 1.70 13.36
N MET A 41 9.97 1.75 12.33
CA MET A 41 10.93 2.84 12.15
C MET A 41 10.24 4.19 11.92
N ARG A 42 9.12 4.22 11.20
CA ARG A 42 8.28 5.44 11.06
C ARG A 42 7.72 5.93 12.39
N LEU A 43 7.37 5.03 13.29
CA LEU A 43 6.87 5.38 14.63
C LEU A 43 8.00 5.92 15.54
N VAL A 44 9.23 5.47 15.32
CA VAL A 44 10.40 5.91 16.08
C VAL A 44 10.97 7.25 15.55
N GLU A 45 10.73 7.59 14.29
CA GLU A 45 11.28 8.77 13.60
C GLU A 45 11.07 10.11 14.36
N PRO A 46 9.96 10.38 15.06
CA PRO A 46 9.79 11.62 15.83
C PRO A 46 10.64 11.70 17.12
N TRP A 47 11.10 10.58 17.67
CA TRP A 47 11.75 10.55 18.99
C TRP A 47 13.10 11.25 19.06
N PRO A 48 14.01 11.11 18.09
CA PRO A 48 15.25 11.87 18.07
C PRO A 48 15.01 13.39 18.01
N VAL A 49 14.00 13.84 17.25
CA VAL A 49 13.62 15.25 17.15
C VAL A 49 13.08 15.76 18.49
N ARG A 50 12.24 14.98 19.17
CA ARG A 50 11.76 15.28 20.51
C ARG A 50 12.91 15.45 21.51
N ALA A 51 13.91 14.57 21.47
CA ALA A 51 15.08 14.67 22.36
C ALA A 51 15.85 15.98 22.16
N VAL A 52 15.91 16.51 20.93
CA VAL A 52 16.49 17.84 20.66
C VAL A 52 15.62 18.95 21.24
N VAL A 53 14.31 18.91 21.02
CA VAL A 53 13.36 19.91 21.52
C VAL A 53 13.41 19.97 23.05
N ASP A 54 13.32 18.82 23.71
CA ASP A 54 13.30 18.72 25.17
C ASP A 54 14.64 19.05 25.81
N GLY A 55 15.77 18.83 25.10
CA GLY A 55 17.11 19.08 25.61
C GLY A 55 17.66 20.47 25.30
N VAL A 56 17.26 21.10 24.19
CA VAL A 56 17.82 22.37 23.70
C VAL A 56 16.99 23.57 24.14
N ILE A 57 15.67 23.47 24.09
CA ILE A 57 14.79 24.62 24.41
C ILE A 57 14.94 25.07 25.86
N PRO A 58 14.93 24.20 26.89
CA PRO A 58 15.16 24.64 28.28
C PRO A 58 16.52 25.29 28.48
N ALA A 59 17.57 24.72 27.85
CA ALA A 59 18.94 25.24 27.97
C ALA A 59 19.14 26.64 27.34
N THR A 60 18.29 27.01 26.37
CA THR A 60 18.33 28.33 25.72
C THR A 60 17.51 29.38 26.48
N VAL A 61 16.48 28.96 27.21
CA VAL A 61 15.58 29.85 27.96
C VAL A 61 16.18 30.22 29.34
N GLU A 62 16.90 29.29 29.98
CA GLU A 62 17.53 29.54 31.31
C GLU A 62 18.84 30.31 31.26
N GLY A 63 19.35 30.68 30.08
CA GLY A 63 20.56 31.46 29.87
C GLY A 63 21.82 30.59 29.83
N PRO A 64 22.95 31.10 29.29
CA PRO A 64 24.19 30.38 29.12
C PRO A 64 24.91 30.17 30.46
N THR A 65 24.55 29.11 31.19
CA THR A 65 25.42 28.64 32.28
C THR A 65 26.63 27.93 31.65
N ALA A 66 27.82 28.24 32.16
CA ALA A 66 29.14 27.88 31.63
C ALA A 66 29.42 26.33 31.61
N GLY A 67 28.60 25.58 31.03
CA GLY A 67 28.64 24.11 30.86
C GLY A 67 27.58 23.56 29.94
N ALA A 68 26.55 24.36 29.63
CA ALA A 68 25.41 23.94 28.84
C ALA A 68 25.75 23.75 27.34
N GLY A 69 26.71 24.50 26.81
CA GLY A 69 27.03 24.44 25.37
C GLY A 69 27.58 23.10 24.90
N GLY A 70 28.39 22.42 25.70
CA GLY A 70 28.92 21.09 25.35
C GLY A 70 27.86 19.98 25.35
N ASN A 71 26.90 20.06 26.25
CA ASN A 71 25.79 19.09 26.33
C ASN A 71 24.80 19.29 25.17
N VAL A 72 24.47 20.53 24.82
CA VAL A 72 23.57 20.86 23.70
C VAL A 72 24.15 20.35 22.39
N THR A 73 25.40 20.65 22.08
CA THR A 73 26.06 20.17 20.85
C THR A 73 26.08 18.65 20.77
N ARG A 74 26.39 17.97 21.87
CA ARG A 74 26.40 16.52 21.95
C ARG A 74 24.98 15.94 21.70
N THR A 75 23.95 16.50 22.33
CA THR A 75 22.56 16.04 22.16
C THR A 75 22.10 16.23 20.71
N VAL A 76 22.37 17.38 20.10
CA VAL A 76 22.04 17.65 18.71
C VAL A 76 22.77 16.69 17.76
N THR A 77 24.06 16.45 18.01
CA THR A 77 24.86 15.54 17.17
C THR A 77 24.33 14.09 17.26
N ILE A 78 24.06 13.61 18.48
CA ILE A 78 23.51 12.26 18.67
C ILE A 78 22.13 12.14 18.02
N ALA A 79 21.26 13.12 18.21
CA ALA A 79 19.92 13.13 17.60
C ALA A 79 19.99 13.18 16.06
N ALA A 80 20.91 13.96 15.49
CA ALA A 80 21.14 14.00 14.06
C ALA A 80 21.58 12.64 13.51
N ILE A 81 22.56 11.99 14.15
CA ILE A 81 23.02 10.65 13.78
C ILE A 81 21.89 9.63 13.92
N ALA A 82 21.13 9.67 15.02
CA ALA A 82 20.00 8.79 15.25
C ALA A 82 18.90 8.97 14.18
N THR A 83 18.59 10.21 13.81
CA THR A 83 17.62 10.50 12.74
C THR A 83 18.08 9.91 11.41
N VAL A 84 19.33 10.14 11.02
CA VAL A 84 19.90 9.59 9.79
C VAL A 84 19.88 8.06 9.82
N ALA A 85 20.22 7.44 10.94
CA ALA A 85 20.18 5.99 11.10
C ALA A 85 18.76 5.43 10.97
N VAL A 86 17.78 6.03 11.65
CA VAL A 86 16.36 5.61 11.58
C VAL A 86 15.82 5.75 10.15
N VAL A 87 16.08 6.88 9.48
CA VAL A 87 15.64 7.10 8.10
C VAL A 87 16.33 6.14 7.14
N GLY A 88 17.62 5.88 7.32
CA GLY A 88 18.37 4.90 6.52
C GLY A 88 17.85 3.48 6.68
N LEU A 89 17.64 3.03 7.95
CA LEU A 89 17.06 1.71 8.22
C LEU A 89 15.63 1.59 7.64
N ARG A 90 14.82 2.64 7.77
CA ARG A 90 13.49 2.68 7.17
C ARG A 90 13.56 2.54 5.65
N ALA A 91 14.44 3.27 4.99
CA ALA A 91 14.60 3.21 3.54
C ALA A 91 15.05 1.80 3.08
N LEU A 92 15.97 1.16 3.81
CA LEU A 92 16.38 -0.22 3.53
C LEU A 92 15.23 -1.21 3.72
N ALA A 93 14.44 -1.07 4.78
CA ALA A 93 13.28 -1.91 5.04
C ALA A 93 12.20 -1.74 3.96
N SER A 94 11.93 -0.49 3.55
CA SER A 94 10.99 -0.17 2.47
C SER A 94 11.45 -0.76 1.14
N PHE A 95 12.72 -0.65 0.81
CA PHE A 95 13.29 -1.28 -0.38
C PHE A 95 13.15 -2.81 -0.33
N ALA A 96 13.55 -3.43 0.79
CA ALA A 96 13.48 -4.88 0.97
C ALA A 96 12.04 -5.40 0.87
N SER A 97 11.07 -4.73 1.49
CA SER A 97 9.65 -5.09 1.41
C SER A 97 9.11 -4.97 -0.02
N THR A 98 9.42 -3.87 -0.71
CA THR A 98 8.99 -3.63 -2.10
C THR A 98 9.53 -4.69 -3.04
N VAL A 99 10.84 -5.00 -2.95
CA VAL A 99 11.46 -6.04 -3.77
C VAL A 99 10.88 -7.43 -3.46
N ALA A 100 10.72 -7.77 -2.18
CA ALA A 100 10.15 -9.05 -1.78
C ALA A 100 8.73 -9.24 -2.33
N PHE A 101 7.88 -8.22 -2.24
CA PHE A 101 6.52 -8.28 -2.76
C PHE A 101 6.48 -8.26 -4.30
N ALA A 102 7.35 -7.52 -4.97
CA ALA A 102 7.46 -7.54 -6.42
C ALA A 102 7.84 -8.93 -6.94
N VAL A 103 8.84 -9.58 -6.30
CA VAL A 103 9.27 -10.94 -6.64
C VAL A 103 8.17 -11.95 -6.35
N ALA A 104 7.53 -11.87 -5.17
CA ALA A 104 6.42 -12.76 -4.82
C ALA A 104 5.25 -12.60 -5.80
N GLY A 105 4.86 -11.37 -6.12
CA GLY A 105 3.81 -11.06 -7.08
C GLY A 105 4.10 -11.58 -8.49
N SER A 106 5.32 -11.39 -8.98
CA SER A 106 5.76 -11.89 -10.28
C SER A 106 5.68 -13.43 -10.36
N ARG A 107 6.11 -14.13 -9.32
CA ARG A 107 6.03 -15.61 -9.27
C ARG A 107 4.59 -16.12 -9.23
N VAL A 108 3.72 -15.47 -8.46
CA VAL A 108 2.28 -15.82 -8.42
C VAL A 108 1.65 -15.60 -9.79
N THR A 109 1.93 -14.46 -10.43
CA THR A 109 1.44 -14.11 -11.77
C THR A 109 1.87 -15.13 -12.82
N SER A 110 3.15 -15.53 -12.81
CA SER A 110 3.67 -16.55 -13.75
C SER A 110 2.95 -17.88 -13.58
N ARG A 111 2.74 -18.34 -12.34
CA ARG A 111 1.99 -19.59 -12.06
C ARG A 111 0.53 -19.50 -12.47
N LEU A 112 -0.13 -18.37 -12.20
CA LEU A 112 -1.51 -18.16 -12.61
C LEU A 112 -1.64 -18.16 -14.13
N ARG A 113 -0.69 -17.55 -14.86
CA ARG A 113 -0.67 -17.60 -16.33
C ARG A 113 -0.54 -19.05 -16.85
N ALA A 114 0.39 -19.82 -16.30
CA ALA A 114 0.60 -21.20 -16.70
C ALA A 114 -0.67 -22.04 -16.47
N GLN A 115 -1.27 -21.96 -15.29
CA GLN A 115 -2.51 -22.70 -14.98
C GLN A 115 -3.68 -22.27 -15.84
N ALA A 116 -3.83 -20.99 -16.09
CA ALA A 116 -4.91 -20.50 -16.92
C ALA A 116 -4.70 -20.91 -18.39
N PHE A 117 -3.46 -20.96 -18.86
CA PHE A 117 -3.13 -21.46 -20.19
C PHE A 117 -3.41 -22.96 -20.31
N ASP A 118 -2.96 -23.77 -19.33
CA ASP A 118 -3.25 -25.20 -19.27
C ASP A 118 -4.76 -25.48 -19.25
N HIS A 119 -5.50 -24.67 -18.49
CA HIS A 119 -6.96 -24.78 -18.46
C HIS A 119 -7.60 -24.49 -19.84
N VAL A 120 -7.14 -23.46 -20.53
CA VAL A 120 -7.64 -23.11 -21.88
C VAL A 120 -7.31 -24.22 -22.88
N LEU A 121 -6.09 -24.79 -22.82
CA LEU A 121 -5.71 -25.90 -23.69
C LEU A 121 -6.53 -27.17 -23.44
N GLY A 122 -6.99 -27.38 -22.21
CA GLY A 122 -7.86 -28.52 -21.84
C GLY A 122 -9.32 -28.36 -22.26
N LEU A 123 -9.74 -27.20 -22.81
CA LEU A 123 -11.11 -26.99 -23.28
C LEU A 123 -11.38 -27.75 -24.60
N SER A 124 -12.65 -28.10 -24.82
CA SER A 124 -13.07 -28.86 -26.02
C SER A 124 -12.80 -28.09 -27.32
N MET A 125 -12.54 -28.83 -28.41
CA MET A 125 -12.36 -28.24 -29.76
C MET A 125 -13.55 -27.36 -30.17
N ARG A 126 -14.74 -27.69 -29.75
CA ARG A 126 -15.96 -26.91 -30.01
C ARG A 126 -15.91 -25.49 -29.39
N PHE A 127 -15.13 -25.30 -28.31
CA PHE A 127 -14.88 -24.00 -27.71
C PHE A 127 -13.89 -23.21 -28.55
N HIS A 128 -12.82 -23.86 -29.03
CA HIS A 128 -11.79 -23.25 -29.87
C HIS A 128 -12.31 -22.81 -31.24
N ASP A 129 -13.26 -23.55 -31.81
CA ASP A 129 -13.91 -23.20 -33.08
C ASP A 129 -14.79 -21.92 -32.98
N ARG A 130 -15.30 -21.64 -31.78
CA ARG A 130 -16.19 -20.49 -31.55
C ARG A 130 -15.46 -19.22 -31.04
N THR A 131 -14.24 -19.36 -30.58
CA THR A 131 -13.50 -18.25 -29.93
C THR A 131 -12.14 -18.11 -30.58
N ARG A 132 -11.79 -16.90 -31.01
CA ARG A 132 -10.47 -16.61 -31.61
C ARG A 132 -9.37 -16.83 -30.55
N PRO A 133 -8.39 -17.72 -30.78
CA PRO A 133 -7.35 -18.03 -29.78
C PRO A 133 -6.56 -16.79 -29.33
N GLY A 134 -6.30 -15.85 -30.24
CA GLY A 134 -5.59 -14.61 -29.94
C GLY A 134 -6.31 -13.72 -28.92
N ASP A 135 -7.63 -13.61 -28.99
CA ASP A 135 -8.43 -12.81 -28.06
C ASP A 135 -8.42 -13.41 -26.64
N LEU A 136 -8.45 -14.71 -26.53
CA LEU A 136 -8.31 -15.43 -25.25
C LEU A 136 -6.95 -15.16 -24.59
N VAL A 137 -5.86 -15.22 -25.37
CA VAL A 137 -4.50 -14.98 -24.85
C VAL A 137 -4.35 -13.54 -24.37
N VAL A 138 -4.83 -12.57 -25.15
CA VAL A 138 -4.76 -11.14 -24.78
C VAL A 138 -5.58 -10.88 -23.51
N ARG A 139 -6.80 -11.39 -23.45
CA ARG A 139 -7.68 -11.25 -22.28
C ARG A 139 -7.07 -11.89 -21.03
N LEU A 140 -6.59 -13.13 -21.16
CA LEU A 140 -5.95 -13.86 -20.07
C LEU A 140 -4.74 -13.14 -19.52
N THR A 141 -3.85 -12.67 -20.42
CA THR A 141 -2.65 -11.93 -20.04
C THR A 141 -2.99 -10.61 -19.36
N GLY A 142 -3.96 -9.88 -19.89
CA GLY A 142 -4.43 -8.60 -19.35
C GLY A 142 -5.08 -8.75 -17.96
N ASP A 143 -5.94 -9.74 -17.78
CA ASP A 143 -6.64 -9.95 -16.50
C ASP A 143 -5.68 -10.37 -15.38
N VAL A 144 -4.70 -11.24 -15.68
CA VAL A 144 -3.68 -11.66 -14.72
C VAL A 144 -2.76 -10.48 -14.35
N GLN A 145 -2.40 -9.64 -15.33
CA GLN A 145 -1.60 -8.43 -15.09
C GLN A 145 -2.32 -7.45 -14.17
N ARG A 146 -3.61 -7.20 -14.40
CA ARG A 146 -4.45 -6.35 -13.55
C ARG A 146 -4.57 -6.87 -12.12
N LEU A 147 -4.68 -8.20 -11.94
CA LEU A 147 -4.69 -8.82 -10.61
C LEU A 147 -3.38 -8.56 -9.86
N GLN A 148 -2.24 -8.69 -10.52
CA GLN A 148 -0.94 -8.37 -9.93
C GLN A 148 -0.84 -6.90 -9.54
N GLU A 149 -1.21 -6.00 -10.45
CA GLU A 149 -1.15 -4.56 -10.22
C GLU A 149 -2.01 -4.16 -9.01
N VAL A 150 -3.26 -4.61 -8.94
CA VAL A 150 -4.15 -4.33 -7.81
C VAL A 150 -3.59 -4.91 -6.50
N THR A 151 -3.03 -6.12 -6.53
CA THR A 151 -2.52 -6.77 -5.32
C THR A 151 -1.25 -6.08 -4.82
N VAL A 152 -0.27 -5.86 -5.69
CA VAL A 152 1.04 -5.32 -5.31
C VAL A 152 0.99 -3.79 -5.11
N SER A 153 0.31 -3.07 -6.01
CA SER A 153 0.33 -1.60 -6.02
C SER A 153 -0.74 -0.96 -5.14
N ALA A 154 -1.80 -1.69 -4.77
CA ALA A 154 -2.87 -1.15 -3.95
C ALA A 154 -3.05 -1.88 -2.60
N ALA A 155 -3.13 -3.21 -2.59
CA ALA A 155 -3.50 -3.94 -1.38
C ALA A 155 -2.36 -3.95 -0.35
N LEU A 156 -1.10 -4.13 -0.77
CA LEU A 156 0.05 -4.16 0.14
C LEU A 156 0.36 -2.79 0.77
N PRO A 157 0.45 -1.68 0.00
CA PRO A 157 0.59 -0.35 0.59
C PRO A 157 -0.57 0.01 1.52
N LEU A 158 -1.80 -0.41 1.20
CA LEU A 158 -2.95 -0.21 2.08
C LEU A 158 -2.76 -0.90 3.43
N LEU A 159 -2.28 -2.14 3.46
CA LEU A 159 -1.96 -2.87 4.69
C LEU A 159 -0.89 -2.14 5.51
N GLY A 160 0.18 -1.67 4.88
CA GLY A 160 1.23 -0.89 5.53
C GLY A 160 0.70 0.42 6.13
N ASN A 161 -0.13 1.15 5.39
CA ASN A 161 -0.73 2.39 5.87
C ASN A 161 -1.74 2.16 7.01
N VAL A 162 -2.53 1.06 6.96
CA VAL A 162 -3.41 0.68 8.07
C VAL A 162 -2.60 0.31 9.31
N ALA A 163 -1.53 -0.47 9.17
CA ALA A 163 -0.64 -0.80 10.29
C ALA A 163 0.01 0.45 10.88
N LEU A 164 0.47 1.38 10.03
CA LEU A 164 1.02 2.67 10.46
C LEU A 164 -0.04 3.50 11.21
N PHE A 165 -1.24 3.59 10.68
CA PHE A 165 -2.34 4.33 11.32
C PHE A 165 -2.67 3.78 12.71
N VAL A 166 -2.82 2.45 12.81
CA VAL A 166 -3.07 1.78 14.09
C VAL A 166 -1.90 2.01 15.05
N GLY A 167 -0.65 1.89 14.58
CA GLY A 167 0.54 2.17 15.39
C GLY A 167 0.61 3.61 15.89
N MET A 168 0.34 4.59 15.02
CA MET A 168 0.29 6.00 15.42
C MET A 168 -0.79 6.29 16.45
N VAL A 169 -2.00 5.78 16.23
CA VAL A 169 -3.10 5.92 17.21
C VAL A 169 -2.73 5.28 18.54
N SER A 170 -2.10 4.09 18.53
CA SER A 170 -1.67 3.40 19.76
C SER A 170 -0.64 4.22 20.54
N VAL A 171 0.36 4.76 19.85
CA VAL A 171 1.38 5.64 20.48
C VAL A 171 0.73 6.90 21.04
N MET A 172 -0.21 7.49 20.29
CA MET A 172 -0.89 8.71 20.69
C MET A 172 -1.80 8.52 21.91
N VAL A 173 -2.52 7.39 21.97
CA VAL A 173 -3.32 7.00 23.15
C VAL A 173 -2.42 6.79 24.38
N TRP A 174 -1.22 6.26 24.18
CA TRP A 174 -0.26 6.05 25.25
C TRP A 174 0.36 7.35 25.77
N LEU A 175 0.60 8.33 24.90
CA LEU A 175 1.17 9.64 25.29
C LEU A 175 0.09 10.57 25.87
N ASP A 176 -1.03 10.74 25.19
CA ASP A 176 -2.14 11.61 25.59
C ASP A 176 -3.46 11.09 25.01
N PRO A 177 -4.30 10.44 25.85
CA PRO A 177 -5.58 9.89 25.40
C PRO A 177 -6.59 10.96 24.98
N VAL A 178 -6.51 12.18 25.50
CA VAL A 178 -7.43 13.28 25.13
C VAL A 178 -7.11 13.76 23.72
N LEU A 179 -5.84 13.92 23.40
CA LEU A 179 -5.38 14.29 22.07
C LEU A 179 -5.70 13.20 21.05
N ALA A 180 -5.53 11.94 21.43
CA ALA A 180 -5.89 10.80 20.58
C ALA A 180 -7.39 10.79 20.24
N LEU A 181 -8.27 11.08 21.21
CA LEU A 181 -9.71 11.18 20.99
C LEU A 181 -10.05 12.31 20.00
N ALA A 182 -9.41 13.47 20.14
CA ALA A 182 -9.60 14.60 19.23
C ALA A 182 -9.25 14.25 17.79
N VAL A 183 -8.11 13.56 17.56
CA VAL A 183 -7.69 13.10 16.23
C VAL A 183 -8.64 12.04 15.68
N LEU A 184 -9.05 11.06 16.50
CA LEU A 184 -10.02 10.04 16.10
C LEU A 184 -11.37 10.64 15.69
N ALA A 185 -11.80 11.73 16.30
CA ALA A 185 -13.04 12.44 15.94
C ALA A 185 -12.98 13.05 14.52
N VAL A 186 -11.78 13.34 14.00
CA VAL A 186 -11.58 13.88 12.65
C VAL A 186 -11.70 12.79 11.58
N VAL A 187 -11.39 11.53 11.89
CA VAL A 187 -11.41 10.41 10.94
C VAL A 187 -12.77 10.22 10.25
N PRO A 188 -13.93 10.21 10.96
CA PRO A 188 -15.22 10.07 10.29
C PRO A 188 -15.53 11.23 9.35
N LEU A 189 -15.08 12.44 9.66
CA LEU A 189 -15.26 13.61 8.79
C LEU A 189 -14.53 13.42 7.44
N PHE A 190 -13.29 12.92 7.47
CA PHE A 190 -12.54 12.59 6.27
C PHE A 190 -13.17 11.44 5.48
N THR A 191 -13.69 10.41 6.15
CA THR A 191 -14.31 9.26 5.47
C THR A 191 -15.62 9.65 4.78
N ILE A 192 -16.43 10.51 5.39
CA ILE A 192 -17.66 11.03 4.80
C ILE A 192 -17.35 11.91 3.58
N SER A 193 -16.38 12.80 3.72
CA SER A 193 -15.93 13.69 2.64
C SER A 193 -15.34 12.90 1.46
N GLY A 194 -14.50 11.89 1.74
CA GLY A 194 -13.89 11.01 0.75
C GLY A 194 -14.93 10.17 -0.03
N ARG A 195 -15.96 9.67 0.64
CA ARG A 195 -17.06 8.94 -0.02
C ARG A 195 -17.84 9.82 -0.98
N LYS A 196 -18.11 11.07 -0.60
CA LYS A 196 -18.82 12.04 -1.45
C LYS A 196 -17.99 12.42 -2.69
N SER A 197 -16.68 12.59 -2.52
CA SER A 197 -15.76 12.89 -3.63
C SER A 197 -15.52 11.69 -4.54
N GLY A 198 -15.43 10.47 -3.99
CA GLY A 198 -15.26 9.24 -4.77
C GLY A 198 -16.41 8.97 -5.74
N GLY A 199 -17.66 9.28 -5.34
CA GLY A 199 -18.81 9.21 -6.24
C GLY A 199 -18.68 10.12 -7.46
N ARG A 200 -18.26 11.37 -7.26
CA ARG A 200 -18.03 12.34 -8.33
C ARG A 200 -16.91 11.94 -9.29
N ILE A 201 -15.81 11.41 -8.77
CA ILE A 201 -14.68 10.91 -9.57
C ILE A 201 -15.14 9.74 -10.46
N THR A 202 -15.92 8.81 -9.91
CA THR A 202 -16.43 7.66 -10.67
C THR A 202 -17.38 8.11 -11.78
N GLU A 203 -18.21 9.11 -11.55
CA GLU A 203 -19.13 9.65 -12.53
C GLU A 203 -18.37 10.39 -13.65
N ALA A 204 -17.42 11.24 -13.30
CA ALA A 204 -16.53 11.91 -14.26
C ALA A 204 -15.73 10.91 -15.12
N SER A 205 -15.21 9.84 -14.52
CA SER A 205 -14.49 8.79 -15.24
C SER A 205 -15.40 8.00 -16.21
N ARG A 206 -16.67 7.81 -15.86
CA ARG A 206 -17.64 7.18 -16.77
C ARG A 206 -17.98 8.09 -17.95
N GLU A 207 -18.14 9.37 -17.70
CA GLU A 207 -18.40 10.36 -18.73
C GLU A 207 -17.22 10.51 -19.70
N GLN A 208 -15.99 10.55 -19.17
CA GLN A 208 -14.77 10.54 -19.98
C GLN A 208 -14.70 9.32 -20.89
N ARG A 209 -14.92 8.10 -20.38
CA ARG A 209 -14.92 6.87 -21.19
C ARG A 209 -16.01 6.87 -22.26
N ARG A 210 -17.18 7.47 -21.96
CA ARG A 210 -18.26 7.62 -22.94
C ARG A 210 -17.85 8.55 -24.07
N ASN A 211 -17.19 9.65 -23.74
CA ASN A 211 -16.70 10.63 -24.72
C ASN A 211 -15.55 10.05 -25.57
N GLU A 212 -14.62 9.30 -24.95
CA GLU A 212 -13.56 8.57 -25.66
C GLU A 212 -14.15 7.55 -26.65
N GLY A 213 -15.20 6.82 -26.23
CA GLY A 213 -15.93 5.88 -27.10
C GLY A 213 -16.63 6.57 -28.28
N ALA A 214 -17.23 7.75 -28.05
CA ALA A 214 -17.86 8.53 -29.09
C ALA A 214 -16.83 9.08 -30.11
N ILE A 215 -15.68 9.55 -29.63
CA ILE A 215 -14.59 10.00 -30.49
C ILE A 215 -14.05 8.84 -31.34
N ALA A 216 -13.85 7.66 -30.73
CA ALA A 216 -13.37 6.49 -31.44
C ALA A 216 -14.36 6.01 -32.52
N SER A 217 -15.68 6.06 -32.26
CA SER A 217 -16.69 5.71 -33.26
C SER A 217 -16.72 6.67 -34.41
N THR A 218 -16.64 7.99 -34.14
CA THR A 218 -16.61 9.03 -35.19
C THR A 218 -15.34 8.93 -36.04
N ALA A 219 -14.19 8.64 -35.41
CA ALA A 219 -12.93 8.44 -36.14
C ALA A 219 -12.99 7.19 -37.05
N ALA A 220 -13.68 6.10 -36.60
CA ALA A 220 -13.85 4.90 -37.39
C ALA A 220 -14.84 5.09 -38.59
N GLU A 221 -15.81 6.00 -38.46
CA GLU A 221 -16.74 6.35 -39.56
C GLU A 221 -16.09 7.27 -40.60
N SER A 222 -15.01 7.99 -40.25
CA SER A 222 -14.32 8.93 -41.14
C SER A 222 -13.20 8.29 -41.97
N LEU A 223 -12.92 7.01 -41.79
CA LEU A 223 -11.93 6.17 -42.50
C LEU A 223 -12.61 5.26 -43.53
#